data_809f1cdd77514168978f386817c870b1
#
_entry.id   809f1cdd77514168978f386817c870b1
#
_cell.length_a   1.000
_cell.length_b   1.000
_cell.length_c   1.000
_cell.angle_alpha   90.00
_cell.angle_beta   90.00
_cell.angle_gamma   90.00
#
_symmetry.space_group_name_H-M   'P 1'
#
loop_
_entity.id
_entity.type
_entity.pdbx_description
1 polymer ?
#
loop_
_entity_poly.entity_id
_entity_poly.type
_entity_poly.pdbx_seq_one_letter_code
_entity_poly.pdbx_strand_id
1 'polypeptide(L)'
;MRLDPATTALVVVDMQNGFCHPEGTLHAPGSEDVIEPVVDLVERAREAGVQVIFTRDVHPPEQFEESYYYDEFEQWGEHVLEGSWEAELVEELPVEPEDHVVEKHTYDAFYNTELEGWLNARCIRDLVICGTLANVCVLHTGGSAGLRDFRPILVEDCIGYVDPDHREYALEHAEWLFGEVVESDALAFDGA
;
A
#
# COMPACT_ATOMS: atom_id res chain seq x y z
N MET A 1 -14.68 0.53 -13.88
CA MET A 1 -15.15 -0.51 -12.93
C MET A 1 -16.04 0.16 -11.90
N ARG A 2 -17.17 -0.47 -11.52
CA ARG A 2 -18.06 0.05 -10.45
C ARG A 2 -17.90 -0.79 -9.19
N LEU A 3 -17.70 -0.15 -8.05
CA LEU A 3 -17.48 -0.77 -6.75
C LEU A 3 -18.51 -0.25 -5.74
N ASP A 4 -19.01 -1.15 -4.89
CA ASP A 4 -19.92 -0.78 -3.81
C ASP A 4 -19.09 -0.24 -2.62
N PRO A 5 -19.26 1.05 -2.25
CA PRO A 5 -18.51 1.62 -1.13
C PRO A 5 -18.68 0.86 0.19
N ALA A 6 -19.83 0.22 0.39
CA ALA A 6 -20.10 -0.52 1.63
C ALA A 6 -19.27 -1.82 1.78
N THR A 7 -18.74 -2.34 0.69
CA THR A 7 -17.94 -3.58 0.68
C THR A 7 -16.53 -3.40 0.10
N THR A 8 -16.14 -2.16 -0.16
CA THR A 8 -14.83 -1.79 -0.71
C THR A 8 -14.00 -1.07 0.35
N ALA A 9 -12.69 -1.34 0.35
CA ALA A 9 -11.71 -0.52 1.05
C ALA A 9 -10.59 -0.10 0.08
N LEU A 10 -10.07 1.11 0.29
CA LEU A 10 -8.85 1.60 -0.34
C LEU A 10 -7.68 1.37 0.62
N VAL A 11 -6.68 0.64 0.17
CA VAL A 11 -5.43 0.40 0.92
C VAL A 11 -4.30 1.18 0.26
N VAL A 12 -3.83 2.20 0.96
CA VAL A 12 -2.69 3.05 0.57
C VAL A 12 -1.44 2.47 1.22
N VAL A 13 -0.59 1.86 0.40
CA VAL A 13 0.55 1.08 0.87
C VAL A 13 1.78 1.96 0.99
N ASP A 14 2.30 2.10 2.21
CA ASP A 14 3.63 2.62 2.57
C ASP A 14 4.05 3.94 1.91
N MET A 15 3.13 4.86 1.74
CA MET A 15 3.43 6.21 1.23
C MET A 15 4.13 7.04 2.33
N GLN A 16 5.36 6.63 2.67
CA GLN A 16 6.17 7.17 3.76
C GLN A 16 7.31 8.04 3.22
N ASN A 17 7.80 8.97 4.05
CA ASN A 17 8.91 9.85 3.69
C ASN A 17 10.16 9.07 3.27
N GLY A 18 10.46 7.93 3.90
CA GLY A 18 11.60 7.09 3.58
C GLY A 18 11.61 6.54 2.15
N PHE A 19 10.42 6.40 1.53
CA PHE A 19 10.25 5.87 0.18
C PHE A 19 9.88 6.93 -0.85
N CYS A 20 9.14 7.96 -0.45
CA CYS A 20 8.56 8.95 -1.36
C CYS A 20 9.34 10.26 -1.42
N HIS A 21 10.12 10.59 -0.40
CA HIS A 21 10.85 11.84 -0.33
C HIS A 21 12.29 11.70 -0.82
N PRO A 22 12.85 12.67 -1.59
CA PRO A 22 14.23 12.60 -2.09
C PRO A 22 15.33 12.45 -1.01
N GLU A 23 15.05 12.85 0.23
CA GLU A 23 15.95 12.68 1.38
C GLU A 23 15.77 11.35 2.12
N GLY A 24 14.80 10.51 1.71
CA GLY A 24 14.57 9.20 2.28
C GLY A 24 15.66 8.20 1.92
N THR A 25 16.01 7.33 2.86
CA THR A 25 17.09 6.34 2.67
C THR A 25 16.81 5.39 1.50
N LEU A 26 15.57 5.02 1.30
CA LEU A 26 15.11 4.13 0.21
C LEU A 26 14.24 4.86 -0.81
N HIS A 27 14.57 6.13 -1.08
CA HIS A 27 13.82 6.94 -2.04
C HIS A 27 13.67 6.24 -3.38
N ALA A 28 12.42 6.17 -3.83
CA ALA A 28 12.01 5.63 -5.13
C ALA A 28 11.39 6.77 -5.96
N PRO A 29 12.02 7.24 -7.03
CA PRO A 29 11.50 8.37 -7.83
C PRO A 29 10.06 8.17 -8.30
N GLY A 30 9.70 6.96 -8.73
CA GLY A 30 8.32 6.65 -9.11
C GLY A 30 7.33 6.67 -7.94
N SER A 31 7.78 6.70 -6.69
CA SER A 31 6.90 6.87 -5.53
C SER A 31 6.58 8.33 -5.23
N GLU A 32 7.52 9.24 -5.51
CA GLU A 32 7.28 10.69 -5.47
C GLU A 32 6.25 11.09 -6.54
N ASP A 33 6.38 10.55 -7.75
CA ASP A 33 5.51 10.87 -8.89
C ASP A 33 4.04 10.49 -8.67
N VAL A 34 3.76 9.53 -7.79
CA VAL A 34 2.38 9.06 -7.53
C VAL A 34 1.72 9.69 -6.31
N ILE A 35 2.37 10.58 -5.59
CA ILE A 35 1.79 11.23 -4.41
C ILE A 35 0.47 11.93 -4.77
N GLU A 36 0.47 12.83 -5.76
CA GLU A 36 -0.72 13.57 -6.19
C GLU A 36 -1.85 12.63 -6.68
N PRO A 37 -1.61 11.67 -7.59
CA PRO A 37 -2.63 10.67 -7.96
C PRO A 37 -3.21 9.87 -6.79
N VAL A 38 -2.39 9.50 -5.79
CA VAL A 38 -2.86 8.79 -4.59
C VAL A 38 -3.73 9.69 -3.74
N VAL A 39 -3.37 10.95 -3.53
CA VAL A 39 -4.18 11.94 -2.80
C VAL A 39 -5.56 12.08 -3.46
N ASP A 40 -5.61 12.29 -4.76
CA ASP A 40 -6.87 12.41 -5.53
C ASP A 40 -7.73 11.14 -5.38
N LEU A 41 -7.12 9.97 -5.42
CA LEU A 41 -7.83 8.70 -5.25
C LEU A 41 -8.39 8.55 -3.83
N VAL A 42 -7.62 8.93 -2.80
CA VAL A 42 -8.07 8.93 -1.39
C VAL A 42 -9.27 9.86 -1.19
N GLU A 43 -9.21 11.08 -1.71
CA GLU A 43 -10.30 12.04 -1.60
C GLU A 43 -11.58 11.52 -2.28
N ARG A 44 -11.49 10.99 -3.48
CA ARG A 44 -12.61 10.39 -4.21
C ARG A 44 -13.21 9.18 -3.48
N ALA A 45 -12.38 8.31 -2.94
CA ALA A 45 -12.82 7.15 -2.18
C ALA A 45 -13.56 7.58 -0.90
N ARG A 46 -13.00 8.56 -0.18
CA ARG A 46 -13.60 9.11 1.05
C ARG A 46 -14.93 9.81 0.78
N GLU A 47 -15.01 10.65 -0.26
CA GLU A 47 -16.28 11.31 -0.65
C GLU A 47 -17.39 10.30 -0.96
N ALA A 48 -17.04 9.14 -1.49
CA ALA A 48 -17.97 8.06 -1.78
C ALA A 48 -18.33 7.19 -0.55
N GLY A 49 -17.64 7.37 0.59
CA GLY A 49 -17.84 6.56 1.80
C GLY A 49 -17.10 5.25 1.82
N VAL A 50 -16.08 5.07 0.96
CA VAL A 50 -15.16 3.93 0.99
C VAL A 50 -14.26 4.04 2.22
N GLN A 51 -14.01 2.90 2.88
CA GLN A 51 -13.06 2.85 4.00
C GLN A 51 -11.63 3.04 3.48
N VAL A 52 -10.90 3.99 4.05
CA VAL A 52 -9.49 4.24 3.71
C VAL A 52 -8.60 3.64 4.79
N ILE A 53 -7.56 2.93 4.36
CA ILE A 53 -6.58 2.27 5.20
C ILE A 53 -5.20 2.70 4.72
N PHE A 54 -4.36 3.14 5.62
CA PHE A 54 -2.96 3.41 5.34
C PHE A 54 -2.10 2.32 5.95
N THR A 55 -1.04 1.90 5.27
CA THR A 55 -0.02 1.05 5.88
C THR A 55 1.28 1.81 6.07
N ARG A 56 2.03 1.42 7.09
CA ARG A 56 3.39 1.90 7.33
C ARG A 56 4.29 0.71 7.60
N ASP A 57 5.41 0.66 6.91
CA ASP A 57 6.51 -0.22 7.25
C ASP A 57 7.35 0.46 8.35
N VAL A 58 7.47 -0.18 9.51
CA VAL A 58 8.12 0.41 10.68
C VAL A 58 9.00 -0.63 11.34
N HIS A 59 10.29 -0.36 11.44
CA HIS A 59 11.25 -1.28 12.02
C HIS A 59 11.74 -0.79 13.39
N PRO A 60 11.56 -1.59 14.46
CA PRO A 60 12.25 -1.31 15.71
C PRO A 60 13.77 -1.51 15.51
N PRO A 61 14.63 -0.69 16.18
CA PRO A 61 16.08 -0.75 15.97
C PRO A 61 16.68 -2.15 16.18
N GLU A 62 16.12 -2.94 17.10
CA GLU A 62 16.58 -4.29 17.40
C GLU A 62 16.44 -5.25 16.22
N GLN A 63 15.52 -4.97 15.29
CA GLN A 63 15.31 -5.81 14.12
C GLN A 63 16.52 -5.81 13.18
N PHE A 64 17.30 -4.74 13.16
CA PHE A 64 18.53 -4.64 12.38
C PHE A 64 19.72 -5.30 13.09
N GLU A 65 19.69 -5.44 14.41
CA GLU A 65 20.73 -6.11 15.20
C GLU A 65 20.58 -7.62 15.21
N GLU A 66 19.34 -8.11 15.18
CA GLU A 66 18.98 -9.53 15.24
C GLU A 66 18.15 -9.92 14.00
N SER A 67 18.76 -9.90 12.81
CA SER A 67 18.07 -10.30 11.57
C SER A 67 17.67 -11.77 11.61
N TYR A 68 16.38 -12.03 11.91
CA TYR A 68 15.76 -13.35 11.69
C TYR A 68 15.35 -13.57 10.23
N TYR A 69 15.38 -12.53 9.45
CA TYR A 69 14.92 -12.50 8.08
C TYR A 69 16.11 -12.21 7.21
N TYR A 70 16.51 -13.18 6.45
CA TYR A 70 17.62 -13.14 5.54
C TYR A 70 18.19 -11.73 5.19
N ASP A 71 19.22 -11.67 4.46
CA ASP A 71 20.12 -10.53 4.17
C ASP A 71 19.47 -9.22 3.66
N GLU A 72 18.14 -9.05 3.77
CA GLU A 72 17.45 -7.86 3.32
C GLU A 72 17.99 -6.59 4.00
N PHE A 73 18.13 -6.64 5.33
CA PHE A 73 18.64 -5.49 6.08
C PHE A 73 20.14 -5.27 5.85
N GLU A 74 20.90 -6.31 5.56
CA GLU A 74 22.29 -6.13 5.10
C GLU A 74 22.35 -5.43 3.74
N GLN A 75 21.38 -5.70 2.86
CA GLN A 75 21.32 -5.10 1.52
C GLN A 75 20.87 -3.64 1.56
N TRP A 76 19.86 -3.32 2.35
CA TRP A 76 19.19 -2.01 2.36
C TRP A 76 19.65 -1.08 3.48
N GLY A 77 20.26 -1.62 4.55
CA GLY A 77 20.64 -0.88 5.75
C GLY A 77 19.43 -0.48 6.60
N GLU A 78 19.71 0.31 7.62
CA GLU A 78 18.65 0.86 8.49
C GLU A 78 17.77 1.83 7.71
N HIS A 79 16.46 1.64 7.77
CA HIS A 79 15.46 2.47 7.12
C HIS A 79 14.15 2.42 7.89
N VAL A 80 13.31 3.40 7.73
CA VAL A 80 11.97 3.56 8.34
C VAL A 80 11.92 3.13 9.82
N LEU A 81 12.94 3.53 10.59
CA LEU A 81 13.04 3.23 12.02
C LEU A 81 11.86 3.80 12.80
N GLU A 82 11.41 3.06 13.81
CA GLU A 82 10.35 3.49 14.72
C GLU A 82 10.64 4.89 15.28
N GLY A 83 9.67 5.80 15.15
CA GLY A 83 9.77 7.20 15.62
C GLY A 83 10.65 8.10 14.76
N SER A 84 11.18 7.61 13.64
CA SER A 84 11.92 8.46 12.70
C SER A 84 10.97 9.21 11.76
N TRP A 85 11.44 10.32 11.18
CA TRP A 85 10.76 11.04 10.12
C TRP A 85 10.49 10.14 8.88
N GLU A 86 11.39 9.22 8.56
CA GLU A 86 11.24 8.31 7.43
C GLU A 86 10.05 7.37 7.57
N ALA A 87 9.73 6.96 8.81
CA ALA A 87 8.60 6.09 9.10
C ALA A 87 7.23 6.81 9.06
N GLU A 88 7.22 8.14 9.01
CA GLU A 88 5.97 8.91 8.89
C GLU A 88 5.44 8.88 7.46
N LEU A 89 4.12 8.88 7.34
CA LEU A 89 3.44 9.08 6.04
C LEU A 89 3.77 10.48 5.50
N VAL A 90 3.82 10.63 4.19
CA VAL A 90 4.06 11.94 3.56
C VAL A 90 2.95 12.92 3.96
N GLU A 91 3.31 14.19 4.18
CA GLU A 91 2.40 15.20 4.72
C GLU A 91 1.26 15.58 3.77
N GLU A 92 1.43 15.29 2.48
CA GLU A 92 0.42 15.54 1.45
C GLU A 92 -0.80 14.61 1.57
N LEU A 93 -0.64 13.44 2.18
CA LEU A 93 -1.75 12.50 2.34
C LEU A 93 -2.80 13.08 3.32
N PRO A 94 -4.08 13.08 2.95
CA PRO A 94 -5.16 13.58 3.79
C PRO A 94 -5.56 12.54 4.85
N VAL A 95 -4.61 12.16 5.71
CA VAL A 95 -4.87 11.22 6.81
C VAL A 95 -5.72 11.84 7.88
N GLU A 96 -6.82 11.19 8.26
CA GLU A 96 -7.74 11.62 9.29
C GLU A 96 -7.59 10.77 10.57
N PRO A 97 -7.95 11.31 11.76
CA PRO A 97 -7.82 10.56 13.02
C PRO A 97 -8.64 9.26 13.08
N GLU A 98 -9.67 9.14 12.25
CA GLU A 98 -10.55 7.99 12.16
C GLU A 98 -10.04 6.91 11.18
N ASP A 99 -9.05 7.24 10.37
CA ASP A 99 -8.48 6.30 9.41
C ASP A 99 -7.77 5.16 10.12
N HIS A 100 -7.85 3.99 9.50
CA HIS A 100 -7.14 2.82 10.00
C HIS A 100 -5.71 2.82 9.49
N VAL A 101 -4.74 2.93 10.40
CA VAL A 101 -3.32 2.86 10.07
C VAL A 101 -2.77 1.52 10.56
N VAL A 102 -2.28 0.71 9.63
CA VAL A 102 -1.68 -0.61 9.91
C VAL A 102 -0.17 -0.47 9.94
N GLU A 103 0.45 -0.76 11.07
CA GLU A 103 1.91 -0.90 11.16
C GLU A 103 2.31 -2.34 10.87
N LYS A 104 3.24 -2.52 9.96
CA LYS A 104 3.81 -3.80 9.58
C LYS A 104 5.34 -3.75 9.63
N HIS A 105 5.98 -4.90 9.65
CA HIS A 105 7.44 -5.04 9.73
C HIS A 105 7.99 -5.89 8.57
N THR A 106 7.24 -6.03 7.50
CA THR A 106 7.57 -6.80 6.29
C THR A 106 6.73 -6.27 5.12
N TYR A 107 6.91 -6.84 3.94
CA TYR A 107 6.24 -6.40 2.70
C TYR A 107 4.73 -6.63 2.66
N ASP A 108 4.21 -7.62 3.41
CA ASP A 108 2.82 -8.02 3.39
C ASP A 108 2.04 -7.35 4.54
N ALA A 109 1.06 -6.51 4.19
CA ALA A 109 0.22 -5.82 5.17
C ALA A 109 -0.68 -6.77 6.00
N PHE A 110 -0.83 -8.01 5.60
CA PHE A 110 -1.60 -9.02 6.35
C PHE A 110 -0.72 -9.83 7.33
N TYR A 111 0.60 -9.82 7.14
CA TYR A 111 1.48 -10.65 7.94
C TYR A 111 1.68 -10.09 9.34
N ASN A 112 1.21 -10.84 10.36
CA ASN A 112 1.26 -10.45 11.78
C ASN A 112 0.60 -9.10 12.11
N THR A 113 -0.46 -8.73 11.37
CA THR A 113 -1.27 -7.54 11.61
C THR A 113 -2.73 -7.90 11.86
N GLU A 114 -3.52 -6.93 12.27
CA GLU A 114 -4.97 -7.08 12.47
C GLU A 114 -5.79 -6.83 11.19
N LEU A 115 -5.16 -6.51 10.05
CA LEU A 115 -5.84 -6.06 8.84
C LEU A 115 -6.95 -7.00 8.37
N GLU A 116 -6.68 -8.31 8.29
CA GLU A 116 -7.68 -9.30 7.87
C GLU A 116 -8.92 -9.31 8.78
N GLY A 117 -8.70 -9.29 10.09
CA GLY A 117 -9.79 -9.23 11.07
C GLY A 117 -10.60 -7.95 10.99
N TRP A 118 -9.93 -6.82 10.75
CA TRP A 118 -10.54 -5.51 10.60
C TRP A 118 -11.43 -5.43 9.36
N LEU A 119 -10.94 -5.93 8.21
CA LEU A 119 -11.66 -6.01 6.94
C LEU A 119 -12.88 -6.92 7.02
N ASN A 120 -12.70 -8.12 7.58
CA ASN A 120 -13.78 -9.10 7.74
C ASN A 120 -14.90 -8.60 8.65
N ALA A 121 -14.56 -7.89 9.73
CA ALA A 121 -15.55 -7.29 10.64
C ALA A 121 -16.43 -6.23 9.96
N ARG A 122 -15.97 -5.66 8.85
CA ARG A 122 -16.68 -4.66 8.05
C ARG A 122 -17.30 -5.22 6.77
N CYS A 123 -17.21 -6.54 6.57
CA CYS A 123 -17.70 -7.22 5.37
C CYS A 123 -17.07 -6.72 4.07
N ILE A 124 -15.84 -6.22 4.13
CA ILE A 124 -15.09 -5.80 2.96
C ILE A 124 -14.78 -7.02 2.08
N ARG A 125 -14.86 -6.83 0.77
CA ARG A 125 -14.59 -7.84 -0.25
C ARG A 125 -13.64 -7.35 -1.32
N ASP A 126 -13.76 -6.09 -1.71
CA ASP A 126 -12.95 -5.47 -2.74
C ASP A 126 -11.88 -4.61 -2.09
N LEU A 127 -10.61 -4.85 -2.45
CA LEU A 127 -9.48 -4.07 -2.00
C LEU A 127 -8.86 -3.33 -3.17
N VAL A 128 -9.13 -2.03 -3.24
CA VAL A 128 -8.43 -1.12 -4.14
C VAL A 128 -7.08 -0.83 -3.51
N ILE A 129 -5.99 -1.12 -4.22
CA ILE A 129 -4.63 -1.06 -3.68
C ILE A 129 -3.80 -0.08 -4.51
N CYS A 130 -3.17 0.88 -3.84
CA CYS A 130 -2.25 1.85 -4.42
C CYS A 130 -1.05 2.06 -3.48
N GLY A 131 -0.10 2.92 -3.84
CA GLY A 131 1.07 3.24 -3.02
C GLY A 131 2.36 2.60 -3.51
N THR A 132 3.27 2.19 -2.60
CA THR A 132 4.64 1.82 -2.98
C THR A 132 5.17 0.60 -2.22
N LEU A 133 6.09 -0.20 -2.79
CA LEU A 133 6.57 -0.28 -4.17
C LEU A 133 5.81 -1.37 -4.93
N ALA A 134 5.65 -1.17 -6.23
CA ALA A 134 4.93 -2.08 -7.12
C ALA A 134 5.29 -3.56 -6.93
N ASN A 135 6.57 -3.90 -7.03
CA ASN A 135 7.10 -5.28 -6.96
C ASN A 135 7.45 -5.76 -5.54
N VAL A 136 7.19 -4.96 -4.52
CA VAL A 136 7.49 -5.26 -3.11
C VAL A 136 6.18 -5.23 -2.31
N CYS A 137 5.90 -4.16 -1.55
CA CYS A 137 4.79 -4.15 -0.61
C CYS A 137 3.41 -4.23 -1.29
N VAL A 138 3.24 -3.56 -2.44
CA VAL A 138 1.99 -3.61 -3.22
C VAL A 138 1.72 -5.03 -3.74
N LEU A 139 2.71 -5.65 -4.40
CA LEU A 139 2.58 -7.01 -4.94
C LEU A 139 2.30 -8.05 -3.86
N HIS A 140 3.06 -8.01 -2.75
CA HIS A 140 2.91 -8.98 -1.66
C HIS A 140 1.57 -8.81 -0.93
N THR A 141 1.16 -7.57 -0.65
CA THR A 141 -0.15 -7.28 -0.04
C THR A 141 -1.30 -7.70 -0.96
N GLY A 142 -1.22 -7.39 -2.26
CA GLY A 142 -2.22 -7.80 -3.24
C GLY A 142 -2.35 -9.31 -3.38
N GLY A 143 -1.23 -10.01 -3.50
CA GLY A 143 -1.20 -11.48 -3.55
C GLY A 143 -1.76 -12.12 -2.28
N SER A 144 -1.39 -11.57 -1.13
CA SER A 144 -1.87 -12.02 0.18
C SER A 144 -3.37 -11.79 0.36
N ALA A 145 -3.91 -10.69 -0.17
CA ALA A 145 -5.34 -10.41 -0.22
C ALA A 145 -6.10 -11.47 -1.03
N GLY A 146 -5.60 -11.79 -2.24
CA GLY A 146 -6.20 -12.84 -3.09
C GLY A 146 -6.23 -14.21 -2.42
N LEU A 147 -5.19 -14.57 -1.67
CA LEU A 147 -5.13 -15.84 -0.90
C LEU A 147 -6.11 -15.87 0.29
N ARG A 148 -6.69 -14.74 0.67
CA ARG A 148 -7.65 -14.57 1.77
C ARG A 148 -9.08 -14.31 1.29
N ASP A 149 -9.37 -14.62 0.04
CA ASP A 149 -10.69 -14.44 -0.59
C ASP A 149 -11.15 -12.97 -0.73
N PHE A 150 -10.24 -11.99 -0.64
CA PHE A 150 -10.51 -10.64 -1.09
C PHE A 150 -10.27 -10.53 -2.61
N ARG A 151 -10.90 -9.54 -3.25
CA ARG A 151 -10.63 -9.20 -4.65
C ARG A 151 -9.67 -8.01 -4.72
N PRO A 152 -8.37 -8.21 -4.99
CA PRO A 152 -7.42 -7.13 -5.15
C PRO A 152 -7.62 -6.43 -6.50
N ILE A 153 -7.61 -5.09 -6.46
CA ILE A 153 -7.69 -4.21 -7.61
C ILE A 153 -6.54 -3.21 -7.49
N LEU A 154 -5.51 -3.41 -8.27
CA LEU A 154 -4.32 -2.56 -8.27
C LEU A 154 -4.55 -1.36 -9.18
N VAL A 155 -4.28 -0.15 -8.66
CA VAL A 155 -4.49 1.10 -9.39
C VAL A 155 -3.18 1.56 -10.00
N GLU A 156 -3.01 1.25 -11.28
CA GLU A 156 -1.73 1.33 -11.99
C GLU A 156 -1.07 2.72 -11.91
N ASP A 157 -1.79 3.79 -12.20
CA ASP A 157 -1.30 5.17 -12.17
C ASP A 157 -1.06 5.74 -10.77
N CYS A 158 -1.45 4.99 -9.73
CA CYS A 158 -1.26 5.29 -8.31
C CYS A 158 -0.24 4.36 -7.64
N ILE A 159 0.61 3.64 -8.40
CA ILE A 159 1.61 2.71 -7.86
C ILE A 159 3.02 3.14 -8.21
N GLY A 160 3.80 3.45 -7.16
CA GLY A 160 5.18 3.85 -7.23
C GLY A 160 6.16 2.71 -7.47
N TYR A 161 7.36 3.05 -7.98
CA TYR A 161 8.39 2.09 -8.36
C TYR A 161 9.78 2.69 -8.35
N VAL A 162 10.81 1.84 -8.26
CA VAL A 162 12.21 2.22 -8.51
C VAL A 162 12.55 2.00 -9.98
N ASP A 163 12.15 0.84 -10.53
CA ASP A 163 12.47 0.40 -11.89
C ASP A 163 11.17 0.15 -12.67
N PRO A 164 10.97 0.80 -13.84
CA PRO A 164 9.79 0.60 -14.66
C PRO A 164 9.56 -0.86 -15.07
N ASP A 165 10.62 -1.62 -15.37
CA ASP A 165 10.51 -3.03 -15.78
C ASP A 165 9.98 -3.89 -14.62
N HIS A 166 10.38 -3.58 -13.38
CA HIS A 166 9.85 -4.25 -12.20
C HIS A 166 8.38 -3.90 -11.93
N ARG A 167 7.98 -2.65 -12.21
CA ARG A 167 6.57 -2.24 -12.13
C ARG A 167 5.71 -3.00 -13.15
N GLU A 168 6.13 -3.02 -14.42
CA GLU A 168 5.42 -3.72 -15.50
C GLU A 168 5.25 -5.21 -15.13
N TYR A 169 6.34 -5.87 -14.72
CA TYR A 169 6.29 -7.26 -14.26
C TYR A 169 5.29 -7.46 -13.12
N ALA A 170 5.30 -6.59 -12.10
CA ALA A 170 4.44 -6.73 -10.93
C ALA A 170 2.95 -6.62 -11.30
N LEU A 171 2.60 -5.66 -12.16
CA LEU A 171 1.23 -5.45 -12.63
C LEU A 171 0.75 -6.60 -13.52
N GLU A 172 1.57 -7.03 -14.49
CA GLU A 172 1.27 -8.20 -15.33
C GLU A 172 1.08 -9.48 -14.48
N HIS A 173 1.95 -9.66 -13.49
CA HIS A 173 1.86 -10.81 -12.58
C HIS A 173 0.60 -10.78 -11.73
N ALA A 174 0.21 -9.62 -11.21
CA ALA A 174 -1.01 -9.44 -10.44
C ALA A 174 -2.26 -9.75 -11.29
N GLU A 175 -2.34 -9.18 -12.50
CA GLU A 175 -3.45 -9.42 -13.42
C GLU A 175 -3.56 -10.89 -13.85
N TRP A 176 -2.42 -11.53 -14.07
CA TRP A 176 -2.40 -12.95 -14.46
C TRP A 176 -2.82 -13.90 -13.34
N LEU A 177 -2.51 -13.59 -12.07
CA LEU A 177 -2.55 -14.59 -10.99
C LEU A 177 -3.65 -14.35 -9.95
N PHE A 178 -3.87 -13.12 -9.49
CA PHE A 178 -4.68 -12.92 -8.29
C PHE A 178 -5.57 -11.66 -8.27
N GLY A 179 -5.42 -10.70 -9.17
CA GLY A 179 -6.12 -9.42 -9.07
C GLY A 179 -6.52 -8.84 -10.41
N GLU A 180 -7.02 -7.62 -10.36
CA GLU A 180 -7.29 -6.80 -11.53
C GLU A 180 -6.37 -5.58 -11.52
N VAL A 181 -5.98 -5.08 -12.69
CA VAL A 181 -5.16 -3.86 -12.83
C VAL A 181 -5.98 -2.84 -13.60
N VAL A 182 -6.11 -1.63 -13.07
CA VAL A 182 -6.93 -0.57 -13.65
C VAL A 182 -6.29 0.80 -13.46
N GLU A 183 -6.62 1.74 -14.33
CA GLU A 183 -6.33 3.16 -14.12
C GLU A 183 -7.32 3.76 -13.11
N SER A 184 -6.91 4.79 -12.37
CA SER A 184 -7.74 5.42 -11.35
C SER A 184 -9.03 6.02 -11.89
N ASP A 185 -9.01 6.54 -13.12
CA ASP A 185 -10.18 7.11 -13.81
C ASP A 185 -11.23 6.06 -14.21
N ALA A 186 -10.83 4.80 -14.32
CA ALA A 186 -11.73 3.67 -14.58
C ALA A 186 -12.54 3.25 -13.33
N LEU A 187 -12.22 3.77 -12.15
CA LEU A 187 -12.89 3.45 -10.89
C LEU A 187 -14.06 4.41 -10.61
N ALA A 188 -15.22 3.84 -10.27
CA ALA A 188 -16.38 4.55 -9.75
C ALA A 188 -16.86 3.87 -8.46
N PHE A 189 -16.95 4.62 -7.39
CA PHE A 189 -17.42 4.20 -6.08
C PHE A 189 -18.90 4.61 -5.90
N ASP A 190 -19.83 3.98 -6.61
CA ASP A 190 -21.22 4.41 -6.66
C ASP A 190 -22.26 3.30 -6.42
N GLY A 191 -21.80 2.11 -6.09
CA GLY A 191 -22.65 0.94 -5.87
C GLY A 191 -23.32 0.42 -7.15
N ALA A 192 -23.88 -0.78 -7.06
CA ALA A 192 -24.64 -1.39 -8.16
C ALA A 192 -26.14 -1.08 -8.07
#